data_90a08c9f3c6d1e28e8eb7b6350416b26
#
_entry.id   90a08c9f3c6d1e28e8eb7b6350416b26
#
_cell.length_a   1.000
_cell.length_b   1.000
_cell.length_c   1.000
_cell.angle_alpha   90.00
_cell.angle_beta   90.00
_cell.angle_gamma   90.00
#
_symmetry.space_group_name_H-M   'P 1'
#
loop_
_entity.id
_entity.type
_entity.pdbx_description
1 polymer ?
#
loop_
_entity_poly.entity_id
_entity_poly.type
_entity_poly.pdbx_seq_one_letter_code
_entity_poly.pdbx_strand_id
1 'polypeptide(L)'
;RRLVYTTVYGYFFAEASLLLGLPPAGHTGLLRLLGLLIAGMVIVLINQNRTDVAKLIRGKPKDDEQLAQIRNLRTRLAKSWHVLASLYVAVVFGVWAFGVLGGFQFLLKATIITGVILFAARYAGIGIRKGVEKGFAVSDEVKERFPTLEARANRYVPMLHTTLRWILYAAVTLFLLQTWGVDILGLLKTPAGKSVSNAAISIFTTLVLALVFWELLSSAFERYLGETDRNGELVERSARVRTLLPLLRNVILVLLVTTVILTVLSEVGVNIAPLLAGAGVIGLAIGFGAQTLVKDIITGAFILFENTIAVGDVVALGSHTGRVEKITIRSIQLRDFSGNVHTIPFSSVETVTNKTKDYSFAVFEVGVGYSENTDEVTAVLQGIGAEMQEDPELSPLILEPLEVVGVDQFGDSAVVIKARLMTQPLKQWALGREFNRRMKIKFDELGIEIPYPHTTLFFGEDKSGNAPAARFEAVTKSRATNSPKGSQAKTGKSTPIVEQTTTDDDGD
;
A
#
# COMPACT_ATOMS: atom_id res chain seq x y z
N ARG A 1 36.52 -60.02 -24.10
CA ARG A 1 36.54 -61.39 -24.67
C ARG A 1 36.86 -62.41 -23.61
N ARG A 2 38.01 -62.30 -22.88
CA ARG A 2 38.44 -63.34 -21.86
C ARG A 2 37.36 -63.57 -20.81
N LEU A 3 36.73 -62.53 -20.26
CA LEU A 3 35.69 -62.67 -19.23
C LEU A 3 34.47 -63.45 -19.77
N VAL A 4 34.02 -63.19 -20.97
CA VAL A 4 32.91 -63.94 -21.62
C VAL A 4 33.28 -65.45 -21.81
N TYR A 5 34.43 -65.66 -22.32
CA TYR A 5 34.91 -67.12 -22.49
C TYR A 5 35.02 -67.85 -21.17
N THR A 6 35.60 -67.19 -20.16
CA THR A 6 35.71 -67.84 -18.82
C THR A 6 34.34 -68.12 -18.22
N THR A 7 33.39 -67.16 -18.37
CA THR A 7 32.02 -67.38 -17.85
C THR A 7 31.32 -68.51 -18.58
N VAL A 8 31.32 -68.50 -19.89
CA VAL A 8 30.60 -69.46 -20.71
C VAL A 8 31.23 -70.88 -20.54
N TYR A 9 32.51 -71.00 -20.79
CA TYR A 9 33.16 -72.29 -20.70
C TYR A 9 33.23 -72.80 -19.25
N GLY A 10 33.46 -71.96 -18.29
CA GLY A 10 33.46 -72.30 -16.89
C GLY A 10 32.09 -72.79 -16.39
N TYR A 11 31.00 -72.14 -16.83
CA TYR A 11 29.65 -72.58 -16.50
C TYR A 11 29.34 -73.95 -17.13
N PHE A 12 29.63 -74.09 -18.44
CA PHE A 12 29.48 -75.40 -19.11
C PHE A 12 30.29 -76.54 -18.45
N PHE A 13 31.52 -76.26 -18.04
CA PHE A 13 32.32 -77.19 -17.34
C PHE A 13 31.71 -77.60 -15.99
N ALA A 14 31.18 -76.61 -15.23
CA ALA A 14 30.52 -76.90 -13.95
C ALA A 14 29.27 -77.78 -14.15
N GLU A 15 28.41 -77.45 -15.15
CA GLU A 15 27.23 -78.27 -15.48
C GLU A 15 27.58 -79.69 -15.98
N ALA A 16 28.56 -79.75 -16.85
CA ALA A 16 29.06 -81.05 -17.33
C ALA A 16 29.60 -81.95 -16.18
N SER A 17 30.27 -81.34 -15.21
CA SER A 17 30.76 -82.06 -14.03
C SER A 17 29.61 -82.67 -13.18
N LEU A 18 28.48 -81.97 -13.07
CA LEU A 18 27.26 -82.43 -12.40
C LEU A 18 26.69 -83.66 -13.12
N LEU A 19 26.63 -83.61 -14.47
CA LEU A 19 26.17 -84.73 -15.29
C LEU A 19 27.11 -85.97 -15.23
N LEU A 20 28.41 -85.74 -14.97
CA LEU A 20 29.42 -86.80 -14.78
C LEU A 20 29.44 -87.41 -13.36
N GLY A 21 28.47 -87.00 -12.49
CA GLY A 21 28.31 -87.63 -11.18
C GLY A 21 29.00 -86.91 -10.02
N LEU A 22 29.38 -85.62 -10.22
CA LEU A 22 29.89 -84.78 -9.13
C LEU A 22 28.79 -84.54 -8.07
N PRO A 23 29.04 -84.72 -6.77
CA PRO A 23 28.05 -84.43 -5.73
C PRO A 23 27.57 -83.00 -5.77
N PRO A 24 26.31 -82.73 -5.44
CA PRO A 24 25.74 -81.33 -5.49
C PRO A 24 26.58 -80.33 -4.69
N ALA A 25 27.21 -80.73 -3.58
CA ALA A 25 28.13 -79.91 -2.80
C ALA A 25 29.38 -79.50 -3.60
N GLY A 26 29.95 -80.48 -4.39
CA GLY A 26 31.10 -80.20 -5.26
C GLY A 26 30.73 -79.21 -6.42
N HIS A 27 29.59 -79.50 -7.04
CA HIS A 27 29.06 -78.57 -8.09
C HIS A 27 28.87 -77.14 -7.57
N THR A 28 28.25 -76.96 -6.40
CA THR A 28 28.11 -75.63 -5.79
C THR A 28 29.45 -74.97 -5.45
N GLY A 29 30.44 -75.80 -5.03
CA GLY A 29 31.81 -75.34 -4.82
C GLY A 29 32.49 -74.84 -6.09
N LEU A 30 32.35 -75.60 -7.22
CA LEU A 30 32.87 -75.23 -8.53
C LEU A 30 32.21 -73.87 -9.04
N LEU A 31 30.92 -73.77 -8.87
CA LEU A 31 30.24 -72.52 -9.23
C LEU A 31 30.72 -71.33 -8.39
N ARG A 32 30.97 -71.52 -7.09
CA ARG A 32 31.53 -70.48 -6.22
C ARG A 32 32.96 -70.10 -6.62
N LEU A 33 33.81 -71.09 -6.98
CA LEU A 33 35.15 -70.82 -7.50
C LEU A 33 35.12 -70.07 -8.84
N LEU A 34 34.21 -70.43 -9.76
CA LEU A 34 33.99 -69.75 -11.00
C LEU A 34 33.53 -68.33 -10.74
N GLY A 35 32.56 -68.12 -9.83
CA GLY A 35 32.09 -66.83 -9.43
C GLY A 35 33.17 -65.89 -8.84
N LEU A 36 34.08 -66.48 -8.00
CA LEU A 36 35.23 -65.74 -7.45
C LEU A 36 36.20 -65.30 -8.57
N LEU A 37 36.46 -66.21 -9.52
CA LEU A 37 37.31 -65.89 -10.66
C LEU A 37 36.71 -64.76 -11.54
N ILE A 38 35.42 -64.84 -11.79
CA ILE A 38 34.67 -63.76 -12.53
C ILE A 38 34.72 -62.48 -11.76
N ALA A 39 34.45 -62.47 -10.44
CA ALA A 39 34.51 -61.24 -9.62
C ALA A 39 35.93 -60.65 -9.61
N GLY A 40 36.96 -61.51 -9.49
CA GLY A 40 38.36 -61.08 -9.60
C GLY A 40 38.68 -60.41 -10.96
N MET A 41 38.23 -61.08 -12.05
CA MET A 41 38.39 -60.46 -13.42
C MET A 41 37.67 -59.14 -13.58
N VAL A 42 36.48 -59.00 -13.02
CA VAL A 42 35.72 -57.68 -13.05
C VAL A 42 36.48 -56.68 -12.21
N ILE A 43 37.01 -57.00 -11.04
CA ILE A 43 37.82 -56.09 -10.22
C ILE A 43 39.12 -55.66 -10.97
N VAL A 44 39.78 -56.58 -11.65
CA VAL A 44 40.96 -56.28 -12.49
C VAL A 44 40.55 -55.31 -13.62
N LEU A 45 39.40 -55.54 -14.29
CA LEU A 45 38.90 -54.71 -15.37
C LEU A 45 38.53 -53.29 -14.85
N ILE A 46 37.94 -53.18 -13.66
CA ILE A 46 37.66 -51.92 -13.00
C ILE A 46 38.97 -51.14 -12.76
N ASN A 47 39.98 -51.81 -12.25
CA ASN A 47 41.27 -51.18 -11.97
C ASN A 47 42.05 -50.80 -13.24
N GLN A 48 41.95 -51.57 -14.32
CA GLN A 48 42.52 -51.25 -15.62
C GLN A 48 41.91 -49.98 -16.22
N ASN A 49 40.60 -49.79 -16.08
CA ASN A 49 39.87 -48.63 -16.62
C ASN A 49 39.74 -47.45 -15.63
N ARG A 50 40.48 -47.50 -14.50
CA ARG A 50 40.36 -46.48 -13.43
C ARG A 50 40.56 -45.03 -13.92
N THR A 51 41.52 -44.85 -14.85
CA THR A 51 41.86 -43.52 -15.35
C THR A 51 40.84 -42.95 -16.33
N ASP A 52 40.31 -43.80 -17.20
CA ASP A 52 39.37 -43.38 -18.26
C ASP A 52 37.99 -43.08 -17.70
N VAL A 53 37.52 -43.93 -16.78
CA VAL A 53 36.26 -43.66 -16.05
C VAL A 53 36.42 -42.47 -15.13
N ALA A 54 37.58 -42.28 -14.47
CA ALA A 54 37.83 -41.08 -13.68
C ALA A 54 37.81 -39.78 -14.51
N LYS A 55 38.30 -39.82 -15.76
CA LYS A 55 38.16 -38.68 -16.70
C LYS A 55 36.70 -38.41 -17.05
N LEU A 56 35.92 -39.44 -17.29
CA LEU A 56 34.46 -39.33 -17.54
C LEU A 56 33.72 -38.75 -16.35
N ILE A 57 34.00 -39.13 -15.11
CA ILE A 57 33.41 -38.62 -13.88
C ILE A 57 33.78 -37.14 -13.67
N ARG A 58 35.03 -36.75 -13.93
CA ARG A 58 35.47 -35.35 -13.80
C ARG A 58 34.75 -34.42 -14.76
N GLY A 59 34.45 -34.86 -16.01
CA GLY A 59 33.84 -34.06 -17.05
C GLY A 59 34.78 -32.98 -17.60
N LYS A 60 34.27 -32.15 -18.54
CA LYS A 60 35.02 -31.01 -19.08
C LYS A 60 35.04 -29.89 -18.04
N PRO A 61 36.16 -29.18 -17.85
CA PRO A 61 36.24 -28.03 -16.97
C PRO A 61 35.30 -26.92 -17.50
N LYS A 62 34.40 -26.46 -16.66
CA LYS A 62 33.61 -25.24 -16.83
C LYS A 62 34.10 -24.24 -15.80
N ASP A 63 34.45 -23.06 -16.25
CA ASP A 63 35.07 -21.97 -15.45
C ASP A 63 34.07 -21.22 -14.55
N ASP A 64 33.15 -21.90 -13.89
CA ASP A 64 32.23 -21.28 -12.94
C ASP A 64 32.75 -21.44 -11.50
N GLU A 65 33.18 -20.34 -10.90
CA GLU A 65 33.67 -20.29 -9.50
C GLU A 65 32.67 -20.80 -8.46
N GLN A 66 31.36 -20.71 -8.74
CA GLN A 66 30.30 -21.17 -7.83
C GLN A 66 30.22 -22.72 -7.68
N LEU A 67 30.91 -23.49 -8.49
CA LEU A 67 30.90 -24.95 -8.50
C LEU A 67 32.14 -25.59 -7.86
N ALA A 68 32.98 -24.83 -7.15
CA ALA A 68 34.21 -25.33 -6.53
C ALA A 68 33.99 -26.51 -5.58
N GLN A 69 32.92 -26.50 -4.78
CA GLN A 69 32.58 -27.59 -3.86
C GLN A 69 32.14 -28.86 -4.60
N ILE A 70 31.30 -28.71 -5.64
CA ILE A 70 30.85 -29.86 -6.45
C ILE A 70 32.03 -30.41 -7.26
N ARG A 71 32.97 -29.62 -7.70
CA ARG A 71 34.20 -29.98 -8.38
C ARG A 71 35.09 -30.82 -7.45
N ASN A 72 35.21 -30.42 -6.16
CA ASN A 72 35.97 -31.15 -5.16
C ASN A 72 35.35 -32.52 -4.89
N LEU A 73 34.01 -32.62 -4.78
CA LEU A 73 33.30 -33.87 -4.60
C LEU A 73 33.45 -34.79 -5.81
N ARG A 74 33.30 -34.29 -7.03
CA ARG A 74 33.53 -35.05 -8.27
C ARG A 74 34.97 -35.53 -8.38
N THR A 75 35.94 -34.74 -7.98
CA THR A 75 37.37 -35.11 -8.00
C THR A 75 37.66 -36.17 -6.98
N ARG A 76 37.05 -36.12 -5.78
CA ARG A 76 37.17 -37.18 -4.76
C ARG A 76 36.51 -38.48 -5.24
N LEU A 77 35.29 -38.40 -5.79
CA LEU A 77 34.60 -39.55 -6.36
C LEU A 77 35.39 -40.17 -7.52
N ALA A 78 35.94 -39.33 -8.43
CA ALA A 78 36.77 -39.80 -9.52
C ALA A 78 38.08 -40.45 -9.06
N LYS A 79 38.58 -40.15 -7.88
CA LYS A 79 39.74 -40.81 -7.28
C LYS A 79 39.38 -42.16 -6.62
N SER A 80 38.18 -42.26 -6.02
CA SER A 80 37.78 -43.40 -5.17
C SER A 80 36.80 -44.36 -5.85
N TRP A 81 36.26 -44.04 -7.04
CA TRP A 81 35.20 -44.84 -7.68
C TRP A 81 35.61 -46.30 -7.88
N HIS A 82 36.88 -46.59 -8.28
CA HIS A 82 37.38 -47.92 -8.52
C HIS A 82 37.41 -48.78 -7.25
N VAL A 83 37.70 -48.16 -6.09
CA VAL A 83 37.67 -48.83 -4.79
C VAL A 83 36.24 -49.19 -4.41
N LEU A 84 35.31 -48.20 -4.56
CA LEU A 84 33.89 -48.40 -4.28
C LEU A 84 33.27 -49.46 -5.21
N ALA A 85 33.61 -49.44 -6.50
CA ALA A 85 33.14 -50.42 -7.48
C ALA A 85 33.70 -51.82 -7.21
N SER A 86 35.00 -51.92 -6.83
CA SER A 86 35.62 -53.22 -6.47
C SER A 86 35.01 -53.79 -5.18
N LEU A 87 34.78 -52.93 -4.17
CA LEU A 87 34.10 -53.33 -2.93
C LEU A 87 32.67 -53.82 -3.22
N TYR A 88 31.93 -53.09 -4.09
CA TYR A 88 30.59 -53.48 -4.48
C TYR A 88 30.57 -54.85 -5.16
N VAL A 89 31.49 -55.13 -6.11
CA VAL A 89 31.61 -56.42 -6.75
C VAL A 89 31.94 -57.55 -5.72
N ALA A 90 32.80 -57.22 -4.76
CA ALA A 90 33.11 -58.17 -3.68
C ALA A 90 31.89 -58.46 -2.79
N VAL A 91 31.10 -57.46 -2.46
CA VAL A 91 29.84 -57.62 -1.68
C VAL A 91 28.83 -58.45 -2.46
N VAL A 92 28.59 -58.15 -3.75
CA VAL A 92 27.67 -58.89 -4.60
C VAL A 92 28.08 -60.37 -4.69
N PHE A 93 29.38 -60.62 -4.88
CA PHE A 93 29.92 -61.96 -4.89
C PHE A 93 29.71 -62.60 -3.52
N GLY A 94 30.05 -61.97 -2.41
CA GLY A 94 29.85 -62.47 -1.06
C GLY A 94 28.41 -62.87 -0.77
N VAL A 95 27.47 -62.01 -1.05
CA VAL A 95 26.02 -62.23 -0.88
C VAL A 95 25.58 -63.48 -1.66
N TRP A 96 26.05 -63.59 -2.90
CA TRP A 96 25.77 -64.79 -3.72
C TRP A 96 26.47 -66.06 -3.20
N ALA A 97 27.77 -66.02 -2.86
CA ALA A 97 28.56 -67.14 -2.42
C ALA A 97 28.12 -67.74 -1.07
N PHE A 98 27.67 -66.83 -0.15
CA PHE A 98 27.13 -67.28 1.16
C PHE A 98 25.66 -67.69 1.11
N GLY A 99 25.00 -67.57 -0.06
CA GLY A 99 23.63 -68.03 -0.27
C GLY A 99 22.58 -67.19 0.48
N VAL A 100 22.82 -65.91 0.65
CA VAL A 100 21.83 -65.00 1.29
C VAL A 100 20.57 -65.02 0.46
N LEU A 101 19.47 -65.53 1.04
CA LEU A 101 18.18 -65.67 0.37
C LEU A 101 17.69 -64.32 -0.22
N GLY A 102 17.50 -64.31 -1.53
CA GLY A 102 17.03 -63.12 -2.25
C GLY A 102 18.05 -61.97 -2.37
N GLY A 103 19.16 -61.98 -1.64
CA GLY A 103 20.12 -60.86 -1.57
C GLY A 103 20.77 -60.51 -2.91
N PHE A 104 21.19 -61.54 -3.67
CA PHE A 104 21.78 -61.36 -4.99
C PHE A 104 20.77 -60.74 -5.99
N GLN A 105 19.53 -61.26 -6.01
CA GLN A 105 18.48 -60.76 -6.88
C GLN A 105 18.13 -59.32 -6.52
N PHE A 106 18.06 -58.99 -5.21
CA PHE A 106 17.83 -57.65 -4.73
C PHE A 106 18.94 -56.68 -5.19
N LEU A 107 20.21 -57.01 -4.97
CA LEU A 107 21.34 -56.18 -5.36
C LEU A 107 21.39 -55.96 -6.88
N LEU A 108 21.17 -57.01 -7.68
CA LEU A 108 21.14 -56.89 -9.14
C LEU A 108 19.99 -56.00 -9.61
N LYS A 109 18.78 -56.22 -9.09
CA LYS A 109 17.60 -55.41 -9.41
C LYS A 109 17.79 -53.96 -8.98
N ALA A 110 18.28 -53.71 -7.77
CA ALA A 110 18.55 -52.37 -7.26
C ALA A 110 19.58 -51.63 -8.11
N THR A 111 20.62 -52.29 -8.55
CA THR A 111 21.67 -51.71 -9.42
C THR A 111 21.12 -51.32 -10.79
N ILE A 112 20.38 -52.22 -11.43
CA ILE A 112 19.77 -51.94 -12.74
C ILE A 112 18.80 -50.75 -12.65
N ILE A 113 17.90 -50.78 -11.66
CA ILE A 113 16.93 -49.71 -11.44
C ILE A 113 17.64 -48.39 -11.11
N THR A 114 18.69 -48.39 -10.29
CA THR A 114 19.51 -47.23 -10.01
C THR A 114 20.08 -46.60 -11.28
N GLY A 115 20.61 -47.46 -12.18
CA GLY A 115 21.12 -47.04 -13.49
C GLY A 115 20.02 -46.38 -14.34
N VAL A 116 18.83 -46.98 -14.38
CA VAL A 116 17.67 -46.42 -15.11
C VAL A 116 17.22 -45.09 -14.52
N ILE A 117 17.12 -45.02 -13.18
CA ILE A 117 16.73 -43.76 -12.50
C ILE A 117 17.73 -42.64 -12.79
N LEU A 118 19.03 -42.88 -12.70
CA LEU A 118 20.06 -41.87 -12.99
C LEU A 118 20.05 -41.44 -14.46
N PHE A 119 19.85 -42.41 -15.36
CA PHE A 119 19.69 -42.13 -16.81
C PHE A 119 18.46 -41.24 -17.05
N ALA A 120 17.29 -41.61 -16.53
CA ALA A 120 16.07 -40.87 -16.65
C ALA A 120 16.21 -39.46 -16.04
N ALA A 121 16.82 -39.31 -14.86
CA ALA A 121 17.10 -38.05 -14.19
C ALA A 121 17.96 -37.11 -15.04
N ARG A 122 18.98 -37.67 -15.73
CA ARG A 122 19.82 -36.88 -16.65
C ARG A 122 19.00 -36.29 -17.79
N TYR A 123 18.16 -37.09 -18.43
CA TYR A 123 17.33 -36.65 -19.55
C TYR A 123 16.22 -35.70 -19.06
N ALA A 124 15.60 -35.96 -17.91
CA ALA A 124 14.65 -35.06 -17.27
C ALA A 124 15.29 -33.70 -16.97
N GLY A 125 16.51 -33.67 -16.44
CA GLY A 125 17.25 -32.42 -16.20
C GLY A 125 17.54 -31.64 -17.50
N ILE A 126 17.85 -32.31 -18.60
CA ILE A 126 18.00 -31.65 -19.92
C ILE A 126 16.65 -31.15 -20.42
N GLY A 127 15.57 -31.95 -20.24
CA GLY A 127 14.20 -31.58 -20.61
C GLY A 127 13.73 -30.35 -19.84
N ILE A 128 13.92 -30.30 -18.54
CA ILE A 128 13.60 -29.13 -17.69
C ILE A 128 14.32 -27.89 -18.22
N ARG A 129 15.62 -27.99 -18.48
CA ARG A 129 16.39 -26.88 -19.01
C ARG A 129 15.84 -26.36 -20.34
N LYS A 130 15.66 -27.26 -21.31
CA LYS A 130 15.11 -26.91 -22.62
C LYS A 130 13.66 -26.40 -22.53
N GLY A 131 12.84 -26.99 -21.66
CA GLY A 131 11.45 -26.62 -21.45
C GLY A 131 11.33 -25.20 -20.85
N VAL A 132 12.17 -24.88 -19.85
CA VAL A 132 12.21 -23.56 -19.25
C VAL A 132 12.74 -22.53 -20.27
N GLU A 133 13.87 -22.82 -20.95
CA GLU A 133 14.42 -21.94 -21.99
C GLU A 133 13.40 -21.69 -23.12
N LYS A 134 12.64 -22.67 -23.54
CA LYS A 134 11.67 -22.56 -24.65
C LYS A 134 10.32 -21.95 -24.20
N GLY A 135 9.87 -22.27 -22.99
CA GLY A 135 8.60 -21.78 -22.45
C GLY A 135 8.65 -20.28 -22.05
N PHE A 136 9.84 -19.79 -21.73
CA PHE A 136 10.09 -18.38 -21.40
C PHE A 136 10.79 -17.60 -22.55
N ALA A 137 11.00 -18.22 -23.71
CA ALA A 137 11.42 -17.50 -24.90
C ALA A 137 10.24 -16.63 -25.36
N VAL A 138 10.28 -15.35 -24.94
CA VAL A 138 9.31 -14.34 -25.35
C VAL A 138 9.47 -14.11 -26.85
N SER A 139 8.40 -14.22 -27.64
CA SER A 139 8.46 -13.94 -29.08
C SER A 139 8.85 -12.48 -29.33
N ASP A 140 9.52 -12.21 -30.43
CA ASP A 140 10.02 -10.85 -30.71
C ASP A 140 8.90 -9.82 -30.78
N GLU A 141 7.67 -10.19 -31.20
CA GLU A 141 6.47 -9.35 -31.18
C GLU A 141 6.03 -8.95 -29.76
N VAL A 142 6.23 -9.84 -28.77
CA VAL A 142 5.88 -9.57 -27.37
C VAL A 142 6.99 -8.75 -26.69
N LYS A 143 8.24 -8.89 -27.12
CA LYS A 143 9.38 -8.06 -26.65
C LYS A 143 9.20 -6.60 -27.01
N GLU A 144 8.76 -6.31 -28.22
CA GLU A 144 8.49 -4.95 -28.69
C GLU A 144 7.32 -4.29 -27.93
N ARG A 145 6.28 -5.07 -27.62
CA ARG A 145 5.10 -4.56 -26.87
C ARG A 145 5.35 -4.42 -25.37
N PHE A 146 6.21 -5.24 -24.79
CA PHE A 146 6.40 -5.30 -23.32
C PHE A 146 7.87 -5.51 -22.95
N PRO A 147 8.75 -4.51 -23.10
CA PRO A 147 10.20 -4.64 -22.84
C PRO A 147 10.52 -4.98 -21.37
N THR A 148 9.63 -4.63 -20.44
CA THR A 148 9.77 -4.98 -19.01
C THR A 148 9.57 -6.47 -18.72
N LEU A 149 8.84 -7.21 -19.57
CA LEU A 149 8.63 -8.66 -19.40
C LEU A 149 9.89 -9.47 -19.62
N GLU A 150 10.77 -9.06 -20.56
CA GLU A 150 12.04 -9.75 -20.80
C GLU A 150 12.99 -9.63 -19.60
N ALA A 151 13.11 -8.42 -19.04
CA ALA A 151 13.92 -8.20 -17.85
C ALA A 151 13.44 -9.02 -16.63
N ARG A 152 12.12 -9.19 -16.50
CA ARG A 152 11.50 -9.98 -15.44
C ARG A 152 11.64 -11.48 -15.70
N ALA A 153 11.35 -11.94 -16.91
CA ALA A 153 11.56 -13.34 -17.30
C ALA A 153 12.99 -13.77 -17.00
N ASN A 154 13.98 -12.96 -17.40
CA ASN A 154 15.39 -13.22 -17.13
C ASN A 154 15.75 -13.27 -15.64
N ARG A 155 14.99 -12.63 -14.76
CA ARG A 155 15.17 -12.73 -13.29
C ARG A 155 14.63 -14.05 -12.72
N TYR A 156 13.46 -14.52 -13.19
CA TYR A 156 12.77 -15.67 -12.62
C TYR A 156 13.14 -17.01 -13.27
N VAL A 157 13.53 -17.02 -14.54
CA VAL A 157 13.99 -18.21 -15.27
C VAL A 157 15.10 -18.98 -14.54
N PRO A 158 16.18 -18.33 -14.03
CA PRO A 158 17.22 -19.02 -13.27
C PRO A 158 16.70 -19.60 -11.96
N MET A 159 15.80 -18.90 -11.27
CA MET A 159 15.20 -19.33 -10.03
C MET A 159 14.29 -20.55 -10.24
N LEU A 160 13.39 -20.50 -11.24
CA LEU A 160 12.53 -21.61 -11.62
C LEU A 160 13.34 -22.85 -12.02
N HIS A 161 14.37 -22.67 -12.85
CA HIS A 161 15.27 -23.73 -13.25
C HIS A 161 15.98 -24.38 -12.03
N THR A 162 16.42 -23.55 -11.09
CA THR A 162 17.08 -24.02 -9.86
C THR A 162 16.09 -24.79 -8.96
N THR A 163 14.88 -24.29 -8.77
CA THR A 163 13.83 -24.95 -7.98
C THR A 163 13.42 -26.30 -8.59
N LEU A 164 13.14 -26.33 -9.90
CA LEU A 164 12.80 -27.57 -10.60
C LEU A 164 13.93 -28.61 -10.51
N ARG A 165 15.17 -28.17 -10.56
CA ARG A 165 16.34 -29.03 -10.39
C ARG A 165 16.41 -29.62 -8.99
N TRP A 166 16.16 -28.84 -7.93
CA TRP A 166 16.12 -29.33 -6.56
C TRP A 166 14.97 -30.31 -6.35
N ILE A 167 13.79 -30.06 -6.93
CA ILE A 167 12.65 -31.00 -6.91
C ILE A 167 13.03 -32.31 -7.60
N LEU A 168 13.67 -32.21 -8.78
CA LEU A 168 14.18 -33.43 -9.48
C LEU A 168 15.17 -34.19 -8.62
N TYR A 169 16.14 -33.54 -7.99
CA TYR A 169 17.12 -34.21 -7.14
C TYR A 169 16.46 -34.85 -5.92
N ALA A 170 15.51 -34.20 -5.29
CA ALA A 170 14.74 -34.76 -4.18
C ALA A 170 13.96 -35.99 -4.62
N ALA A 171 13.25 -35.93 -5.75
CA ALA A 171 12.52 -37.06 -6.31
C ALA A 171 13.47 -38.26 -6.62
N VAL A 172 14.59 -37.99 -7.28
CA VAL A 172 15.60 -39.02 -7.59
C VAL A 172 16.13 -39.67 -6.30
N THR A 173 16.41 -38.87 -5.27
CA THR A 173 16.88 -39.37 -3.98
C THR A 173 15.83 -40.29 -3.33
N LEU A 174 14.57 -39.88 -3.32
CA LEU A 174 13.47 -40.67 -2.77
C LEU A 174 13.29 -42.01 -3.53
N PHE A 175 13.35 -42.00 -4.87
CA PHE A 175 13.28 -43.20 -5.68
C PHE A 175 14.48 -44.14 -5.47
N LEU A 176 15.68 -43.59 -5.30
CA LEU A 176 16.88 -44.39 -4.97
C LEU A 176 16.72 -45.04 -3.60
N LEU A 177 16.30 -44.28 -2.57
CA LEU A 177 16.06 -44.84 -1.24
C LEU A 177 15.03 -45.98 -1.27
N GLN A 178 13.91 -45.75 -1.99
CA GLN A 178 12.90 -46.82 -2.18
C GLN A 178 13.47 -48.07 -2.86
N THR A 179 14.34 -47.89 -3.85
CA THR A 179 14.96 -48.99 -4.58
C THR A 179 15.92 -49.80 -3.68
N TRP A 180 16.59 -49.12 -2.74
CA TRP A 180 17.54 -49.77 -1.80
C TRP A 180 16.89 -50.25 -0.50
N GLY A 181 15.54 -50.39 -0.48
CA GLY A 181 14.79 -51.02 0.60
C GLY A 181 14.29 -50.12 1.70
N VAL A 182 14.48 -48.79 1.56
CA VAL A 182 13.84 -47.84 2.46
C VAL A 182 12.41 -47.61 1.94
N ASP A 183 11.41 -48.09 2.65
CA ASP A 183 10.00 -47.95 2.24
C ASP A 183 9.50 -46.52 2.44
N ILE A 184 9.92 -45.63 1.54
CA ILE A 184 9.53 -44.22 1.53
C ILE A 184 8.03 -44.08 1.32
N LEU A 185 7.43 -44.89 0.44
CA LEU A 185 5.99 -44.83 0.18
C LEU A 185 5.18 -45.30 1.40
N GLY A 186 5.68 -46.29 2.13
CA GLY A 186 5.13 -46.70 3.41
C GLY A 186 5.26 -45.61 4.47
N LEU A 187 6.44 -44.98 4.58
CA LEU A 187 6.66 -43.84 5.47
C LEU A 187 5.73 -42.70 5.21
N LEU A 188 5.50 -42.32 3.94
CA LEU A 188 4.56 -41.23 3.56
C LEU A 188 3.11 -41.58 3.87
N LYS A 189 2.74 -42.87 3.97
CA LYS A 189 1.39 -43.30 4.35
C LYS A 189 1.17 -43.30 5.87
N THR A 190 2.21 -43.24 6.67
CA THR A 190 2.09 -43.12 8.14
C THR A 190 1.47 -41.79 8.53
N PRO A 191 0.85 -41.67 9.71
CA PRO A 191 0.30 -40.39 10.20
C PRO A 191 1.36 -39.27 10.21
N ALA A 192 2.56 -39.57 10.66
CA ALA A 192 3.67 -38.60 10.66
C ALA A 192 4.12 -38.22 9.24
N GLY A 193 4.23 -39.18 8.32
CA GLY A 193 4.60 -38.93 6.93
C GLY A 193 3.54 -38.07 6.19
N LYS A 194 2.27 -38.35 6.43
CA LYS A 194 1.16 -37.51 5.92
C LYS A 194 1.21 -36.09 6.46
N SER A 195 1.47 -35.94 7.76
CA SER A 195 1.62 -34.59 8.36
C SER A 195 2.76 -33.81 7.71
N VAL A 196 3.94 -34.40 7.59
CA VAL A 196 5.12 -33.77 6.96
C VAL A 196 4.86 -33.44 5.48
N SER A 197 4.25 -34.37 4.72
CA SER A 197 3.95 -34.12 3.30
C SER A 197 2.91 -33.03 3.12
N ASN A 198 1.86 -33.00 3.94
CA ASN A 198 0.85 -31.96 3.91
C ASN A 198 1.46 -30.60 4.28
N ALA A 199 2.26 -30.52 5.34
CA ALA A 199 2.97 -29.31 5.73
C ALA A 199 3.90 -28.82 4.60
N ALA A 200 4.65 -29.71 3.96
CA ALA A 200 5.52 -29.36 2.84
C ALA A 200 4.74 -28.82 1.64
N ILE A 201 3.60 -29.43 1.30
CA ILE A 201 2.71 -28.95 0.22
C ILE A 201 2.10 -27.61 0.57
N SER A 202 1.62 -27.44 1.81
CA SER A 202 1.02 -26.19 2.30
C SER A 202 2.04 -25.05 2.27
N ILE A 203 3.24 -25.27 2.82
CA ILE A 203 4.34 -24.30 2.79
C ILE A 203 4.69 -23.92 1.34
N PHE A 204 4.86 -24.91 0.46
CA PHE A 204 5.17 -24.66 -0.94
C PHE A 204 4.08 -23.83 -1.63
N THR A 205 2.81 -24.20 -1.43
CA THR A 205 1.67 -23.48 -2.00
C THR A 205 1.61 -22.06 -1.48
N THR A 206 1.81 -21.86 -0.17
CA THR A 206 1.83 -20.52 0.46
C THR A 206 2.94 -19.65 -0.12
N LEU A 207 4.15 -20.19 -0.28
CA LEU A 207 5.27 -19.46 -0.87
C LEU A 207 5.00 -19.08 -2.33
N VAL A 208 4.46 -20.02 -3.13
CA VAL A 208 4.11 -19.75 -4.53
C VAL A 208 3.04 -18.67 -4.63
N LEU A 209 1.97 -18.77 -3.83
CA LEU A 209 0.91 -17.75 -3.81
C LEU A 209 1.44 -16.39 -3.36
N ALA A 210 2.29 -16.36 -2.34
CA ALA A 210 2.91 -15.12 -1.87
C ALA A 210 3.80 -14.48 -2.94
N LEU A 211 4.59 -15.27 -3.66
CA LEU A 211 5.42 -14.79 -4.77
C LEU A 211 4.57 -14.25 -5.92
N VAL A 212 3.52 -14.98 -6.31
CA VAL A 212 2.60 -14.55 -7.37
C VAL A 212 1.91 -13.25 -6.98
N PHE A 213 1.39 -13.18 -5.75
CA PHE A 213 0.75 -11.97 -5.22
C PHE A 213 1.71 -10.78 -5.22
N TRP A 214 2.94 -10.99 -4.72
CA TRP A 214 3.97 -9.96 -4.71
C TRP A 214 4.34 -9.46 -6.10
N GLU A 215 4.47 -10.38 -7.06
CA GLU A 215 4.79 -10.03 -8.44
C GLU A 215 3.66 -9.23 -9.12
N LEU A 216 2.41 -9.67 -8.95
CA LEU A 216 1.26 -8.93 -9.45
C LEU A 216 1.18 -7.53 -8.87
N LEU A 217 1.36 -7.42 -7.56
CA LEU A 217 1.35 -6.15 -6.85
C LEU A 217 2.48 -5.23 -7.32
N SER A 218 3.73 -5.72 -7.32
CA SER A 218 4.90 -4.97 -7.78
C SER A 218 4.74 -4.53 -9.24
N SER A 219 4.19 -5.41 -10.08
CA SER A 219 3.88 -5.11 -11.47
C SER A 219 2.86 -3.98 -11.62
N ALA A 220 1.81 -4.00 -10.80
CA ALA A 220 0.80 -2.94 -10.79
C ALA A 220 1.40 -1.59 -10.36
N PHE A 221 2.22 -1.58 -9.31
CA PHE A 221 2.91 -0.37 -8.85
C PHE A 221 3.88 0.19 -9.91
N GLU A 222 4.68 -0.68 -10.54
CA GLU A 222 5.64 -0.25 -11.57
C GLU A 222 4.94 0.25 -12.83
N ARG A 223 3.84 -0.38 -13.25
CA ARG A 223 3.01 0.12 -14.37
C ARG A 223 2.45 1.49 -14.06
N TYR A 224 1.86 1.67 -12.88
CA TYR A 224 1.28 2.94 -12.48
C TYR A 224 2.31 4.08 -12.40
N LEU A 225 3.55 3.78 -11.96
CA LEU A 225 4.63 4.77 -11.88
C LEU A 225 5.32 5.04 -13.23
N GLY A 226 5.36 4.04 -14.12
CA GLY A 226 6.04 4.10 -15.43
C GLY A 226 5.11 4.33 -16.61
N GLU A 227 3.85 4.72 -16.39
CA GLU A 227 2.88 4.97 -17.46
C GLU A 227 3.34 6.14 -18.33
N THR A 228 3.39 5.88 -19.62
CA THR A 228 3.83 6.85 -20.65
C THR A 228 2.60 7.40 -21.36
N ASP A 229 2.56 8.70 -21.59
CA ASP A 229 1.47 9.36 -22.35
C ASP A 229 1.51 8.92 -23.82
N ARG A 230 0.40 9.18 -24.56
CA ARG A 230 0.27 8.87 -26.00
C ARG A 230 1.40 9.46 -26.87
N ASN A 231 2.09 10.48 -26.37
CA ASN A 231 3.21 11.12 -27.03
C ASN A 231 4.59 10.51 -26.71
N GLY A 232 4.66 9.42 -25.91
CA GLY A 232 5.91 8.77 -25.53
C GLY A 232 6.64 9.42 -24.35
N GLU A 233 6.08 10.46 -23.74
CA GLU A 233 6.65 11.11 -22.55
C GLU A 233 6.13 10.42 -21.27
N LEU A 234 7.00 10.28 -20.26
CA LEU A 234 6.62 9.77 -18.96
C LEU A 234 5.60 10.70 -18.32
N VAL A 235 4.43 10.18 -17.96
CA VAL A 235 3.43 10.93 -17.21
C VAL A 235 4.06 11.41 -15.90
N GLU A 236 4.28 12.72 -15.76
CA GLU A 236 4.79 13.29 -14.52
C GLU A 236 3.77 13.11 -13.38
N ARG A 237 3.92 12.04 -12.63
CA ARG A 237 3.14 11.83 -11.40
C ARG A 237 3.60 12.83 -10.33
N SER A 238 2.64 13.36 -9.57
CA SER A 238 2.94 14.30 -8.49
C SER A 238 4.02 13.73 -7.55
N ALA A 239 4.88 14.60 -7.01
CA ALA A 239 5.93 14.21 -6.05
C ALA A 239 5.37 13.40 -4.88
N ARG A 240 4.12 13.65 -4.48
CA ARG A 240 3.41 12.90 -3.42
C ARG A 240 3.18 11.43 -3.78
N VAL A 241 2.78 11.13 -5.01
CA VAL A 241 2.56 9.76 -5.47
C VAL A 241 3.89 9.00 -5.52
N ARG A 242 4.96 9.65 -5.97
CA ARG A 242 6.31 9.05 -6.03
C ARG A 242 6.86 8.68 -4.65
N THR A 243 6.46 9.37 -3.60
CA THR A 243 6.92 9.07 -2.23
C THR A 243 5.98 8.12 -1.49
N LEU A 244 4.65 8.26 -1.63
CA LEU A 244 3.68 7.46 -0.87
C LEU A 244 3.53 6.04 -1.40
N LEU A 245 3.63 5.84 -2.71
CA LEU A 245 3.43 4.53 -3.33
C LEU A 245 4.48 3.50 -2.90
N PRO A 246 5.80 3.82 -2.87
CA PRO A 246 6.82 2.92 -2.33
C PRO A 246 6.64 2.61 -0.83
N LEU A 247 6.17 3.57 -0.03
CA LEU A 247 5.86 3.34 1.38
C LEU A 247 4.72 2.33 1.54
N LEU A 248 3.64 2.50 0.77
CA LEU A 248 2.52 1.55 0.76
C LEU A 248 2.98 0.14 0.34
N ARG A 249 3.81 0.05 -0.71
CA ARG A 249 4.41 -1.21 -1.15
C ARG A 249 5.18 -1.90 -0.02
N ASN A 250 6.00 -1.13 0.72
CA ASN A 250 6.79 -1.69 1.82
C ASN A 250 5.91 -2.18 2.97
N VAL A 251 4.84 -1.46 3.31
CA VAL A 251 3.86 -1.91 4.33
C VAL A 251 3.22 -3.23 3.92
N ILE A 252 2.76 -3.34 2.66
CA ILE A 252 2.17 -4.58 2.15
C ILE A 252 3.20 -5.72 2.14
N LEU A 253 4.47 -5.44 1.79
CA LEU A 253 5.55 -6.43 1.86
C LEU A 253 5.74 -6.96 3.28
N VAL A 254 5.80 -6.08 4.28
CA VAL A 254 5.96 -6.48 5.69
C VAL A 254 4.79 -7.36 6.13
N LEU A 255 3.55 -6.98 5.79
CA LEU A 255 2.36 -7.78 6.10
C LEU A 255 2.40 -9.16 5.42
N LEU A 256 2.76 -9.19 4.14
CA LEU A 256 2.87 -10.44 3.38
C LEU A 256 3.93 -11.38 3.97
N VAL A 257 5.13 -10.85 4.23
CA VAL A 257 6.24 -11.61 4.82
C VAL A 257 5.86 -12.14 6.21
N THR A 258 5.24 -11.31 7.05
CA THR A 258 4.78 -11.73 8.38
C THR A 258 3.75 -12.86 8.27
N THR A 259 2.77 -12.74 7.36
CA THR A 259 1.76 -13.79 7.14
C THR A 259 2.41 -15.09 6.69
N VAL A 260 3.34 -15.03 5.73
CA VAL A 260 4.08 -16.22 5.26
C VAL A 260 4.87 -16.86 6.39
N ILE A 261 5.60 -16.08 7.19
CA ILE A 261 6.37 -16.58 8.33
C ILE A 261 5.45 -17.29 9.33
N LEU A 262 4.33 -16.67 9.70
CA LEU A 262 3.37 -17.26 10.64
C LEU A 262 2.79 -18.57 10.10
N THR A 263 2.43 -18.62 8.82
CA THR A 263 1.92 -19.84 8.19
C THR A 263 2.97 -20.94 8.20
N VAL A 264 4.22 -20.64 7.84
CA VAL A 264 5.32 -21.61 7.86
C VAL A 264 5.57 -22.12 9.27
N LEU A 265 5.60 -21.25 10.27
CA LEU A 265 5.75 -21.64 11.68
C LEU A 265 4.62 -22.56 12.16
N SER A 266 3.38 -22.25 11.77
CA SER A 266 2.21 -23.06 12.08
C SER A 266 2.32 -24.47 11.49
N GLU A 267 2.74 -24.59 10.23
CA GLU A 267 2.90 -25.87 9.53
C GLU A 267 4.03 -26.72 10.12
N VAL A 268 5.06 -26.08 10.66
CA VAL A 268 6.16 -26.77 11.37
C VAL A 268 5.73 -27.21 12.78
N GLY A 269 4.52 -26.83 13.23
CA GLY A 269 3.96 -27.21 14.52
C GLY A 269 4.22 -26.22 15.66
N VAL A 270 4.73 -25.02 15.35
CA VAL A 270 4.90 -23.96 16.35
C VAL A 270 3.53 -23.37 16.67
N ASN A 271 3.20 -23.23 17.96
CA ASN A 271 1.99 -22.56 18.38
C ASN A 271 2.09 -21.05 18.08
N ILE A 272 1.35 -20.59 17.06
CA ILE A 272 1.32 -19.18 16.63
C ILE A 272 0.34 -18.31 17.43
N ALA A 273 -0.48 -18.88 18.32
CA ALA A 273 -1.47 -18.12 19.09
C ALA A 273 -0.86 -16.95 19.89
N PRO A 274 0.28 -17.10 20.60
CA PRO A 274 0.92 -15.99 21.29
C PRO A 274 1.43 -14.90 20.33
N LEU A 275 1.91 -15.28 19.15
CA LEU A 275 2.38 -14.35 18.12
C LEU A 275 1.22 -13.55 17.53
N LEU A 276 0.09 -14.22 17.27
CA LEU A 276 -1.14 -13.57 16.81
C LEU A 276 -1.71 -12.64 17.88
N ALA A 277 -1.69 -13.04 19.16
CA ALA A 277 -2.09 -12.17 20.26
C ALA A 277 -1.22 -10.90 20.32
N GLY A 278 0.11 -11.04 20.25
CA GLY A 278 1.04 -9.91 20.19
C GLY A 278 0.81 -9.00 18.97
N ALA A 279 0.63 -9.60 17.79
CA ALA A 279 0.30 -8.85 16.58
C ALA A 279 -1.05 -8.12 16.71
N GLY A 280 -2.04 -8.74 17.39
CA GLY A 280 -3.33 -8.14 17.71
C GLY A 280 -3.20 -6.88 18.57
N VAL A 281 -2.37 -6.92 19.61
CA VAL A 281 -2.09 -5.73 20.47
C VAL A 281 -1.44 -4.60 19.64
N ILE A 282 -0.46 -4.93 18.79
CA ILE A 282 0.16 -3.96 17.88
C ILE A 282 -0.89 -3.39 16.92
N GLY A 283 -1.75 -4.26 16.36
CA GLY A 283 -2.85 -3.85 15.48
C GLY A 283 -3.81 -2.88 16.15
N LEU A 284 -4.18 -3.13 17.42
CA LEU A 284 -5.01 -2.22 18.22
C LEU A 284 -4.33 -0.88 18.45
N ALA A 285 -3.03 -0.87 18.79
CA ALA A 285 -2.27 0.36 18.98
C ALA A 285 -2.21 1.21 17.69
N ILE A 286 -1.96 0.57 16.54
CA ILE A 286 -2.00 1.23 15.23
C ILE A 286 -3.42 1.73 14.92
N GLY A 287 -4.45 0.92 15.22
CA GLY A 287 -5.85 1.28 15.02
C GLY A 287 -6.25 2.51 15.80
N PHE A 288 -5.92 2.58 17.09
CA PHE A 288 -6.15 3.78 17.92
C PHE A 288 -5.38 4.99 17.39
N GLY A 289 -4.11 4.81 16.98
CA GLY A 289 -3.31 5.88 16.36
C GLY A 289 -3.89 6.39 15.03
N ALA A 290 -4.56 5.55 14.26
CA ALA A 290 -5.17 5.88 12.98
C ALA A 290 -6.65 6.26 13.07
N GLN A 291 -7.29 6.20 14.25
CA GLN A 291 -8.73 6.39 14.45
C GLN A 291 -9.23 7.72 13.85
N THR A 292 -8.51 8.81 14.07
CA THR A 292 -8.87 10.13 13.54
C THR A 292 -8.86 10.16 12.01
N LEU A 293 -7.86 9.53 11.40
CA LEU A 293 -7.77 9.44 9.96
C LEU A 293 -8.95 8.64 9.35
N VAL A 294 -9.31 7.54 10.00
CA VAL A 294 -10.46 6.73 9.58
C VAL A 294 -11.75 7.54 9.70
N LYS A 295 -11.94 8.26 10.82
CA LYS A 295 -13.08 9.17 11.04
C LYS A 295 -13.13 10.23 9.94
N ASP A 296 -12.00 10.90 9.61
CA ASP A 296 -11.92 11.90 8.55
C ASP A 296 -12.41 11.35 7.21
N ILE A 297 -11.92 10.16 6.82
CA ILE A 297 -12.24 9.55 5.53
C ILE A 297 -13.72 9.16 5.46
N ILE A 298 -14.26 8.54 6.51
CA ILE A 298 -15.66 8.12 6.55
C ILE A 298 -16.57 9.33 6.51
N THR A 299 -16.34 10.34 7.37
CA THR A 299 -17.15 11.57 7.40
C THR A 299 -17.06 12.32 6.06
N GLY A 300 -15.86 12.44 5.49
CA GLY A 300 -15.66 13.06 4.19
C GLY A 300 -16.39 12.35 3.05
N ALA A 301 -16.39 11.01 3.08
CA ALA A 301 -17.13 10.21 2.10
C ALA A 301 -18.65 10.47 2.19
N PHE A 302 -19.22 10.52 3.40
CA PHE A 302 -20.64 10.82 3.58
C PHE A 302 -20.99 12.25 3.14
N ILE A 303 -20.19 13.26 3.50
CA ILE A 303 -20.40 14.65 3.08
C ILE A 303 -20.42 14.76 1.55
N LEU A 304 -19.51 14.04 0.86
CA LEU A 304 -19.46 14.03 -0.60
C LEU A 304 -20.64 13.24 -1.21
N PHE A 305 -21.01 12.12 -0.62
CA PHE A 305 -22.10 11.28 -1.12
C PHE A 305 -23.46 11.95 -0.96
N GLU A 306 -23.71 12.61 0.18
CA GLU A 306 -24.95 13.33 0.46
C GLU A 306 -24.98 14.73 -0.19
N ASN A 307 -23.89 15.16 -0.79
CA ASN A 307 -23.76 16.51 -1.36
C ASN A 307 -24.16 17.62 -0.39
N THR A 308 -23.78 17.48 0.87
CA THR A 308 -24.09 18.46 1.93
C THR A 308 -23.37 19.78 1.69
N ILE A 309 -22.15 19.72 1.15
CA ILE A 309 -21.29 20.86 0.83
C ILE A 309 -20.73 20.68 -0.59
N ALA A 310 -20.77 21.74 -1.38
CA ALA A 310 -20.15 21.80 -2.70
C ALA A 310 -19.02 22.84 -2.76
N VAL A 311 -18.09 22.66 -3.71
CA VAL A 311 -17.08 23.69 -4.00
C VAL A 311 -17.77 24.94 -4.52
N GLY A 312 -17.47 26.06 -3.90
CA GLY A 312 -18.10 27.34 -4.21
C GLY A 312 -19.12 27.82 -3.16
N ASP A 313 -19.67 26.89 -2.33
CA ASP A 313 -20.57 27.26 -1.24
C ASP A 313 -19.84 28.09 -0.19
N VAL A 314 -20.61 28.92 0.52
CA VAL A 314 -20.14 29.56 1.76
C VAL A 314 -20.71 28.82 2.94
N VAL A 315 -19.81 28.25 3.72
CA VAL A 315 -20.16 27.41 4.87
C VAL A 315 -19.51 27.93 6.16
N ALA A 316 -20.14 27.63 7.28
CA ALA A 316 -19.54 27.77 8.59
C ALA A 316 -19.31 26.39 9.19
N LEU A 317 -18.07 26.11 9.61
CA LEU A 317 -17.60 24.90 10.25
C LEU A 317 -16.97 25.26 11.60
N GLY A 318 -17.70 25.06 12.68
CA GLY A 318 -17.29 25.56 13.99
C GLY A 318 -17.12 27.09 13.97
N SER A 319 -15.94 27.59 14.34
CA SER A 319 -15.64 29.05 14.34
C SER A 319 -15.22 29.60 12.97
N HIS A 320 -15.03 28.75 11.97
CA HIS A 320 -14.51 29.17 10.67
C HIS A 320 -15.66 29.33 9.65
N THR A 321 -15.78 30.52 9.06
CA THR A 321 -16.72 30.79 7.98
C THR A 321 -15.94 31.17 6.74
N GLY A 322 -16.26 30.57 5.59
CA GLY A 322 -15.59 30.91 4.34
C GLY A 322 -16.19 30.19 3.15
N ARG A 323 -15.70 30.56 1.97
CA ARG A 323 -16.05 29.90 0.72
C ARG A 323 -15.24 28.61 0.56
N VAL A 324 -15.91 27.53 0.20
CA VAL A 324 -15.29 26.25 -0.07
C VAL A 324 -14.46 26.34 -1.36
N GLU A 325 -13.15 26.20 -1.25
CA GLU A 325 -12.25 26.17 -2.41
C GLU A 325 -11.96 24.74 -2.87
N LYS A 326 -11.80 23.84 -1.92
CA LYS A 326 -11.44 22.46 -2.22
C LYS A 326 -11.96 21.50 -1.15
N ILE A 327 -12.46 20.36 -1.61
CA ILE A 327 -12.81 19.24 -0.76
C ILE A 327 -11.85 18.10 -1.10
N THR A 328 -11.20 17.53 -0.09
CA THR A 328 -10.33 16.36 -0.21
C THR A 328 -10.98 15.18 0.52
N ILE A 329 -10.43 13.99 0.40
CA ILE A 329 -10.99 12.81 1.06
C ILE A 329 -11.05 12.91 2.60
N ARG A 330 -10.21 13.76 3.22
CA ARG A 330 -10.11 13.88 4.68
C ARG A 330 -10.27 15.29 5.24
N SER A 331 -10.35 16.31 4.39
CA SER A 331 -10.40 17.69 4.84
C SER A 331 -11.08 18.58 3.83
N ILE A 332 -11.61 19.72 4.31
CA ILE A 332 -12.14 20.79 3.51
C ILE A 332 -11.25 22.02 3.63
N GLN A 333 -11.13 22.79 2.56
CA GLN A 333 -10.41 24.07 2.54
C GLN A 333 -11.42 25.19 2.34
N LEU A 334 -11.45 26.12 3.29
CA LEU A 334 -12.28 27.31 3.25
C LEU A 334 -11.38 28.54 3.09
N ARG A 335 -11.78 29.48 2.23
CA ARG A 335 -11.20 30.83 2.20
C ARG A 335 -12.15 31.80 2.87
N ASP A 336 -11.66 32.46 3.92
CA ASP A 336 -12.42 33.48 4.62
C ASP A 336 -12.48 34.80 3.82
N PHE A 337 -13.22 35.76 4.37
CA PHE A 337 -13.36 37.09 3.73
C PHE A 337 -12.03 37.86 3.69
N SER A 338 -11.12 37.61 4.60
CA SER A 338 -9.78 38.20 4.67
C SER A 338 -8.77 37.57 3.73
N GLY A 339 -9.15 36.45 3.03
CA GLY A 339 -8.30 35.72 2.10
C GLY A 339 -7.51 34.59 2.73
N ASN A 340 -7.63 34.33 4.04
CA ASN A 340 -6.93 33.24 4.70
C ASN A 340 -7.56 31.89 4.31
N VAL A 341 -6.71 30.87 4.13
CA VAL A 341 -7.15 29.50 3.83
C VAL A 341 -7.12 28.64 5.09
N HIS A 342 -8.29 28.21 5.51
CA HIS A 342 -8.48 27.28 6.62
C HIS A 342 -8.59 25.85 6.10
N THR A 343 -7.66 24.96 6.50
CA THR A 343 -7.74 23.54 6.17
C THR A 343 -8.25 22.79 7.40
N ILE A 344 -9.49 22.32 7.32
CA ILE A 344 -10.23 21.73 8.44
C ILE A 344 -10.39 20.23 8.19
N PRO A 345 -9.85 19.34 9.05
CA PRO A 345 -10.08 17.90 8.96
C PRO A 345 -11.55 17.59 9.31
N PHE A 346 -12.15 16.62 8.65
CA PHE A 346 -13.55 16.28 8.88
C PHE A 346 -13.83 15.76 10.29
N SER A 347 -12.83 15.17 10.96
CA SER A 347 -12.96 14.72 12.36
C SER A 347 -13.25 15.83 13.35
N SER A 348 -12.88 17.09 13.02
CA SER A 348 -13.13 18.28 13.83
C SER A 348 -14.45 18.99 13.48
N VAL A 349 -15.17 18.50 12.48
CA VAL A 349 -16.46 19.07 12.06
C VAL A 349 -17.59 18.33 12.77
N GLU A 350 -18.29 19.02 13.66
CA GLU A 350 -19.47 18.52 14.36
C GLU A 350 -20.76 18.97 13.65
N THR A 351 -20.80 20.23 13.22
CA THR A 351 -21.96 20.81 12.56
C THR A 351 -21.50 21.55 11.29
N VAL A 352 -22.30 21.40 10.26
CA VAL A 352 -22.13 22.11 8.99
C VAL A 352 -23.29 23.09 8.83
N THR A 353 -23.01 24.39 8.78
CA THR A 353 -23.99 25.39 8.38
C THR A 353 -23.67 25.85 6.96
N ASN A 354 -24.46 25.40 5.99
CA ASN A 354 -24.36 25.90 4.61
C ASN A 354 -25.22 27.16 4.44
N LYS A 355 -24.59 28.29 4.14
CA LYS A 355 -25.26 29.60 4.01
C LYS A 355 -25.75 29.88 2.60
N THR A 356 -25.48 29.00 1.65
CA THR A 356 -25.72 29.24 0.22
C THR A 356 -26.30 28.02 -0.50
N LYS A 357 -26.77 27.02 0.23
CA LYS A 357 -27.41 25.82 -0.34
C LYS A 357 -28.81 26.19 -0.84
N ASP A 358 -29.09 25.93 -2.10
CA ASP A 358 -30.34 26.10 -2.80
C ASP A 358 -30.83 27.60 -2.88
N TYR A 359 -30.99 28.31 -1.76
CA TYR A 359 -31.31 29.69 -1.65
C TYR A 359 -30.67 30.33 -0.41
N SER A 360 -30.75 31.64 -0.30
CA SER A 360 -30.20 32.37 0.85
C SER A 360 -31.16 33.51 1.27
N PHE A 361 -31.08 33.88 2.54
CA PHE A 361 -31.80 35.09 2.99
C PHE A 361 -30.82 36.21 3.30
N ALA A 362 -31.13 37.44 2.80
CA ALA A 362 -30.65 38.68 3.39
C ALA A 362 -31.58 39.05 4.54
N VAL A 363 -31.08 39.01 5.75
CA VAL A 363 -31.85 39.35 6.97
C VAL A 363 -31.50 40.75 7.39
N PHE A 364 -32.52 41.53 7.72
CA PHE A 364 -32.41 42.92 8.13
C PHE A 364 -32.99 43.09 9.53
N GLU A 365 -32.27 43.78 10.38
CA GLU A 365 -32.68 44.24 11.70
C GLU A 365 -32.66 45.79 11.66
N VAL A 366 -33.83 46.36 11.43
CA VAL A 366 -33.97 47.80 11.19
C VAL A 366 -34.41 48.49 12.49
N GLY A 367 -33.49 49.26 13.09
CA GLY A 367 -33.76 50.03 14.30
C GLY A 367 -34.29 51.40 13.96
N VAL A 368 -35.48 51.74 14.48
CA VAL A 368 -36.10 53.06 14.33
C VAL A 368 -36.41 53.71 15.70
N GLY A 369 -36.57 55.01 15.73
CA GLY A 369 -36.89 55.74 16.96
C GLY A 369 -38.21 55.29 17.59
N TYR A 370 -38.34 55.39 18.91
CA TYR A 370 -39.56 55.07 19.64
C TYR A 370 -40.76 55.95 19.30
N SER A 371 -40.50 57.12 18.69
CA SER A 371 -41.52 58.07 18.19
C SER A 371 -42.10 57.71 16.83
N GLU A 372 -41.42 56.72 16.12
CA GLU A 372 -41.83 56.36 14.77
C GLU A 372 -43.03 55.40 14.77
N ASN A 373 -43.88 55.52 13.77
CA ASN A 373 -44.98 54.63 13.52
C ASN A 373 -44.47 53.37 12.82
N THR A 374 -44.46 52.25 13.51
CA THR A 374 -43.93 50.97 13.00
C THR A 374 -44.69 50.45 11.78
N ASP A 375 -45.97 50.75 11.61
CA ASP A 375 -46.77 50.36 10.45
C ASP A 375 -46.37 51.16 9.20
N GLU A 376 -46.12 52.48 9.36
CA GLU A 376 -45.58 53.29 8.27
C GLU A 376 -44.18 52.86 7.86
N VAL A 377 -43.32 52.63 8.82
CA VAL A 377 -41.96 52.09 8.55
C VAL A 377 -42.06 50.79 7.80
N THR A 378 -42.94 49.84 8.23
CA THR A 378 -43.16 48.57 7.56
C THR A 378 -43.58 48.76 6.09
N ALA A 379 -44.51 49.68 5.84
CA ALA A 379 -44.94 50.01 4.45
C ALA A 379 -43.80 50.57 3.62
N VAL A 380 -42.93 51.42 4.19
CA VAL A 380 -41.74 51.94 3.53
C VAL A 380 -40.75 50.84 3.20
N LEU A 381 -40.47 49.92 4.12
CA LEU A 381 -39.58 48.79 3.87
C LEU A 381 -40.11 47.87 2.76
N GLN A 382 -41.41 47.57 2.75
CA GLN A 382 -42.07 46.81 1.68
C GLN A 382 -41.96 47.55 0.32
N GLY A 383 -42.13 48.87 0.31
CA GLY A 383 -41.96 49.72 -0.88
C GLY A 383 -40.54 49.61 -1.45
N ILE A 384 -39.51 49.67 -0.59
CA ILE A 384 -38.11 49.51 -1.01
C ILE A 384 -37.89 48.12 -1.59
N GLY A 385 -38.48 47.09 -0.96
CA GLY A 385 -38.41 45.71 -1.50
C GLY A 385 -39.04 45.59 -2.88
N ALA A 386 -40.18 46.22 -3.11
CA ALA A 386 -40.86 46.27 -4.40
C ALA A 386 -40.03 47.00 -5.46
N GLU A 387 -39.47 48.20 -5.12
CA GLU A 387 -38.55 48.92 -6.00
C GLU A 387 -37.32 48.07 -6.43
N MET A 388 -36.82 47.25 -5.55
CA MET A 388 -35.71 46.32 -5.88
C MET A 388 -36.17 45.19 -6.80
N GLN A 389 -37.40 44.73 -6.71
CA GLN A 389 -37.95 43.73 -7.62
C GLN A 389 -38.28 44.28 -9.01
N GLU A 390 -38.55 45.55 -9.13
CA GLU A 390 -38.78 46.26 -10.42
C GLU A 390 -37.44 46.58 -11.12
N ASP A 391 -36.33 46.59 -10.41
CA ASP A 391 -35.01 46.88 -10.95
C ASP A 391 -34.51 45.69 -11.82
N PRO A 392 -34.26 45.91 -13.14
CA PRO A 392 -33.89 44.84 -14.07
C PRO A 392 -32.60 44.09 -13.70
N GLU A 393 -31.67 44.72 -12.98
CA GLU A 393 -30.41 44.11 -12.56
C GLU A 393 -30.58 43.26 -11.28
N LEU A 394 -31.51 43.66 -10.39
CA LEU A 394 -31.71 43.01 -9.10
C LEU A 394 -32.84 41.96 -9.12
N SER A 395 -33.88 42.21 -9.90
CA SER A 395 -35.05 41.34 -10.02
C SER A 395 -34.70 39.85 -10.24
N PRO A 396 -33.78 39.48 -11.16
CA PRO A 396 -33.41 38.07 -11.35
C PRO A 396 -32.73 37.40 -10.15
N LEU A 397 -32.21 38.19 -9.21
CA LEU A 397 -31.47 37.70 -8.04
C LEU A 397 -32.38 37.54 -6.81
N ILE A 398 -33.59 38.06 -6.85
CA ILE A 398 -34.61 38.03 -5.80
C ILE A 398 -35.57 36.87 -6.13
N LEU A 399 -35.75 35.95 -5.20
CA LEU A 399 -36.61 34.78 -5.44
C LEU A 399 -38.05 35.01 -4.94
N GLU A 400 -38.20 35.75 -3.85
CA GLU A 400 -39.51 36.09 -3.26
C GLU A 400 -39.53 37.56 -2.85
N PRO A 401 -40.71 38.19 -2.74
CA PRO A 401 -40.86 39.56 -2.22
C PRO A 401 -40.29 39.69 -0.81
N LEU A 402 -39.90 40.95 -0.45
CA LEU A 402 -39.46 41.26 0.91
C LEU A 402 -40.55 40.89 1.91
N GLU A 403 -40.23 39.99 2.82
CA GLU A 403 -41.08 39.64 3.96
C GLU A 403 -40.68 40.52 5.15
N VAL A 404 -41.57 41.41 5.59
CA VAL A 404 -41.42 42.13 6.86
C VAL A 404 -42.13 41.34 7.95
N VAL A 405 -41.32 40.76 8.87
CA VAL A 405 -41.83 39.92 9.96
C VAL A 405 -42.56 40.75 11.01
N GLY A 406 -42.16 42.00 11.19
CA GLY A 406 -42.72 42.93 12.15
C GLY A 406 -41.73 43.39 13.22
N VAL A 407 -42.24 43.94 14.31
CA VAL A 407 -41.42 44.34 15.47
C VAL A 407 -40.90 43.12 16.15
N ASP A 408 -39.56 42.95 16.20
CA ASP A 408 -38.87 41.83 16.79
C ASP A 408 -38.53 42.07 18.29
N GLN A 409 -38.05 43.27 18.58
CA GLN A 409 -37.72 43.64 19.97
C GLN A 409 -37.73 45.13 20.21
N PHE A 410 -37.90 45.51 21.46
CA PHE A 410 -37.71 46.89 21.96
C PHE A 410 -36.31 46.97 22.58
N GLY A 411 -35.35 47.56 21.84
CA GLY A 411 -33.99 47.74 22.29
C GLY A 411 -33.80 48.97 23.17
N ASP A 412 -32.59 49.17 23.71
CA ASP A 412 -32.29 50.27 24.64
C ASP A 412 -32.53 51.65 24.05
N SER A 413 -32.39 51.83 22.73
CA SER A 413 -32.55 53.13 22.04
C SER A 413 -33.38 53.05 20.77
N ALA A 414 -33.84 51.88 20.36
CA ALA A 414 -34.53 51.66 19.09
C ALA A 414 -35.63 50.58 19.22
N VAL A 415 -36.69 50.75 18.42
CA VAL A 415 -37.62 49.64 18.10
C VAL A 415 -37.06 48.92 16.88
N VAL A 416 -36.80 47.61 17.01
CA VAL A 416 -36.19 46.78 15.96
C VAL A 416 -37.28 46.09 15.17
N ILE A 417 -37.34 46.37 13.86
CA ILE A 417 -38.21 45.70 12.88
C ILE A 417 -37.38 44.69 12.10
N LYS A 418 -37.85 43.44 12.07
CA LYS A 418 -37.17 42.39 11.35
C LYS A 418 -37.77 42.16 9.98
N ALA A 419 -36.92 42.06 8.98
CA ALA A 419 -37.32 41.73 7.62
C ALA A 419 -36.30 40.76 6.99
N ARG A 420 -36.74 40.04 5.96
CA ARG A 420 -35.87 39.15 5.19
C ARG A 420 -36.22 39.14 3.72
N LEU A 421 -35.21 38.99 2.88
CA LEU A 421 -35.34 38.91 1.42
C LEU A 421 -34.75 37.61 0.94
N MET A 422 -35.55 36.75 0.28
CA MET A 422 -35.07 35.50 -0.30
C MET A 422 -34.34 35.77 -1.61
N THR A 423 -33.13 35.20 -1.70
CA THR A 423 -32.22 35.52 -2.80
C THR A 423 -31.61 34.26 -3.40
N GLN A 424 -31.12 34.38 -4.63
CA GLN A 424 -30.24 33.37 -5.17
C GLN A 424 -29.01 33.18 -4.28
N PRO A 425 -28.40 31.94 -4.26
CA PRO A 425 -27.17 31.66 -3.54
C PRO A 425 -26.06 32.69 -3.80
N LEU A 426 -25.34 33.10 -2.78
CA LEU A 426 -24.25 34.09 -2.81
C LEU A 426 -24.68 35.54 -3.07
N LYS A 427 -25.96 35.83 -3.32
CA LYS A 427 -26.46 37.18 -3.65
C LYS A 427 -26.97 37.93 -2.43
N GLN A 428 -27.24 37.26 -1.31
CA GLN A 428 -27.75 37.84 -0.08
C GLN A 428 -26.93 39.03 0.44
N TRP A 429 -25.62 39.00 0.30
CA TRP A 429 -24.76 40.10 0.77
C TRP A 429 -24.83 41.34 -0.15
N ALA A 430 -24.91 41.12 -1.47
CA ALA A 430 -25.00 42.23 -2.44
C ALA A 430 -26.36 42.89 -2.33
N LEU A 431 -27.44 42.11 -2.33
CA LEU A 431 -28.80 42.62 -2.18
C LEU A 431 -29.01 43.25 -0.80
N GLY A 432 -28.41 42.69 0.26
CA GLY A 432 -28.48 43.29 1.59
C GLY A 432 -27.82 44.66 1.66
N ARG A 433 -26.68 44.87 1.03
CA ARG A 433 -26.02 46.19 0.96
C ARG A 433 -26.85 47.20 0.15
N GLU A 434 -27.42 46.77 -0.95
CA GLU A 434 -28.24 47.65 -1.79
C GLU A 434 -29.55 48.03 -1.09
N PHE A 435 -30.21 47.11 -0.40
CA PHE A 435 -31.36 47.40 0.43
C PHE A 435 -31.02 48.41 1.51
N ASN A 436 -29.96 48.23 2.25
CA ASN A 436 -29.52 49.18 3.29
C ASN A 436 -29.21 50.54 2.72
N ARG A 437 -28.64 50.65 1.51
CA ARG A 437 -28.38 51.91 0.82
C ARG A 437 -29.69 52.62 0.48
N ARG A 438 -30.66 51.93 -0.14
CA ARG A 438 -31.96 52.47 -0.51
C ARG A 438 -32.76 52.86 0.74
N MET A 439 -32.74 52.00 1.76
CA MET A 439 -33.40 52.29 3.04
C MET A 439 -32.89 53.58 3.68
N LYS A 440 -31.55 53.75 3.75
CA LYS A 440 -30.98 54.99 4.32
C LYS A 440 -31.44 56.23 3.57
N ILE A 441 -31.46 56.20 2.22
CA ILE A 441 -31.94 57.35 1.39
C ILE A 441 -33.40 57.60 1.67
N LYS A 442 -34.24 56.58 1.67
CA LYS A 442 -35.71 56.76 1.82
C LYS A 442 -36.08 57.21 3.22
N PHE A 443 -35.38 56.76 4.25
CA PHE A 443 -35.59 57.21 5.63
C PHE A 443 -35.21 58.68 5.78
N ASP A 444 -34.10 59.11 5.16
CA ASP A 444 -33.73 60.56 5.16
C ASP A 444 -34.75 61.41 4.44
N GLU A 445 -35.32 60.94 3.31
CA GLU A 445 -36.38 61.69 2.57
C GLU A 445 -37.67 61.82 3.35
N LEU A 446 -38.05 60.75 4.10
CA LEU A 446 -39.29 60.70 4.86
C LEU A 446 -39.15 61.23 6.29
N GLY A 447 -37.93 61.52 6.74
CA GLY A 447 -37.67 62.01 8.08
C GLY A 447 -37.79 60.90 9.16
N ILE A 448 -37.70 59.58 8.76
CA ILE A 448 -37.74 58.48 9.71
C ILE A 448 -36.41 58.45 10.46
N GLU A 449 -36.47 58.48 11.78
CA GLU A 449 -35.29 58.60 12.62
C GLU A 449 -34.61 57.20 12.81
N ILE A 450 -33.33 57.10 12.48
CA ILE A 450 -32.43 56.06 12.90
C ILE A 450 -31.75 56.52 14.19
N PRO A 451 -32.16 56.04 15.37
CA PRO A 451 -31.77 56.66 16.62
C PRO A 451 -30.30 56.45 16.96
N TYR A 452 -29.67 57.47 17.48
CA TYR A 452 -28.39 57.37 18.17
C TYR A 452 -28.60 56.70 19.53
N PRO A 453 -27.53 56.14 20.16
CA PRO A 453 -27.64 55.67 21.53
C PRO A 453 -28.13 56.81 22.45
N HIS A 454 -29.29 56.62 23.08
CA HIS A 454 -29.87 57.53 24.00
C HIS A 454 -29.60 57.13 25.44
N THR A 455 -29.34 58.11 26.30
CA THR A 455 -29.23 57.91 27.73
C THR A 455 -30.19 58.88 28.42
N THR A 456 -31.17 58.35 29.15
CA THR A 456 -32.04 59.10 29.98
C THR A 456 -31.37 59.39 31.32
N LEU A 457 -31.17 60.69 31.65
CA LEU A 457 -30.62 61.09 32.91
C LEU A 457 -31.77 61.43 33.86
N PHE A 458 -31.90 60.64 34.90
CA PHE A 458 -32.87 60.91 35.96
C PHE A 458 -32.17 61.60 37.13
N PHE A 459 -32.57 62.83 37.41
CA PHE A 459 -32.07 63.55 38.59
C PHE A 459 -33.03 63.26 39.74
N GLY A 460 -32.61 62.32 40.63
CA GLY A 460 -33.44 61.94 41.77
C GLY A 460 -33.76 63.10 42.71
N GLU A 461 -34.95 63.10 43.23
CA GLU A 461 -35.41 64.08 44.23
C GLU A 461 -34.82 63.70 45.60
N ASP A 462 -34.43 64.65 46.43
CA ASP A 462 -34.08 64.44 47.80
C ASP A 462 -35.32 64.13 48.64
N LYS A 463 -35.13 63.78 49.93
CA LYS A 463 -36.23 63.45 50.81
C LYS A 463 -37.22 64.65 51.05
N SER A 464 -36.91 65.80 50.56
CA SER A 464 -37.73 67.04 50.61
C SER A 464 -38.43 67.38 49.31
N GLY A 465 -38.29 66.54 48.29
CA GLY A 465 -38.90 66.71 46.96
C GLY A 465 -38.16 67.64 46.07
N ASN A 466 -36.91 68.00 46.41
CA ASN A 466 -36.12 68.89 45.58
C ASN A 466 -35.17 68.12 44.67
N ALA A 467 -35.25 68.32 43.36
CA ALA A 467 -34.25 67.76 42.42
C ALA A 467 -33.07 68.77 42.30
N PRO A 468 -31.79 68.27 42.24
CA PRO A 468 -30.64 69.11 42.02
C PRO A 468 -30.77 69.83 40.65
N ALA A 469 -30.55 71.13 40.60
CA ALA A 469 -30.58 71.90 39.35
C ALA A 469 -29.42 71.50 38.46
N ALA A 470 -29.72 70.87 37.30
CA ALA A 470 -28.71 70.59 36.29
C ALA A 470 -28.35 71.85 35.51
N ARG A 471 -27.09 72.24 35.55
CA ARG A 471 -26.63 73.40 34.75
C ARG A 471 -25.94 72.82 33.51
N PHE A 472 -26.59 73.08 32.35
CA PHE A 472 -26.04 72.70 31.03
C PHE A 472 -25.33 73.93 30.46
N GLU A 473 -24.06 73.87 30.19
CA GLU A 473 -23.26 74.85 29.48
C GLU A 473 -23.05 74.39 28.06
N ALA A 474 -23.69 75.01 27.11
CA ALA A 474 -23.52 74.74 25.68
C ALA A 474 -22.17 75.30 25.24
N VAL A 475 -21.13 74.48 25.14
CA VAL A 475 -19.85 74.85 24.55
C VAL A 475 -20.02 74.92 23.03
N THR A 476 -20.48 76.08 22.53
CA THR A 476 -20.43 76.37 21.10
C THR A 476 -18.99 76.56 20.67
N LYS A 477 -18.37 75.51 20.10
CA LYS A 477 -17.11 75.65 19.38
C LYS A 477 -17.35 76.54 18.16
N SER A 478 -16.97 77.80 18.29
CA SER A 478 -16.86 78.70 17.15
C SER A 478 -15.97 78.10 16.10
N ARG A 479 -16.51 77.78 14.96
CA ARG A 479 -15.77 77.23 13.80
C ARG A 479 -14.94 78.46 13.26
N ALA A 480 -13.70 78.55 13.75
CA ALA A 480 -12.74 79.56 13.23
C ALA A 480 -12.49 79.17 11.74
N THR A 481 -13.01 80.06 10.87
CA THR A 481 -12.68 80.06 9.46
C THR A 481 -11.23 80.49 9.28
N ASN A 482 -10.34 79.56 9.26
CA ASN A 482 -8.97 79.78 8.80
C ASN A 482 -8.91 79.73 7.29
N SER A 483 -8.96 80.84 6.64
CA SER A 483 -8.51 81.04 5.26
C SER A 483 -6.98 80.84 5.21
N PRO A 484 -6.46 80.10 4.30
CA PRO A 484 -5.01 79.93 4.19
C PRO A 484 -4.40 81.17 3.51
N LYS A 485 -3.66 81.99 4.25
CA LYS A 485 -2.73 82.97 3.67
C LYS A 485 -1.52 82.23 3.15
N GLY A 486 -1.23 82.44 1.88
CA GLY A 486 -0.05 81.88 1.24
C GLY A 486 1.26 82.25 1.97
N SER A 487 2.16 81.34 2.07
CA SER A 487 3.55 81.55 2.44
C SER A 487 4.47 80.78 1.57
N GLN A 488 5.42 81.50 1.07
CA GLN A 488 6.49 81.20 0.14
C GLN A 488 7.40 80.06 0.58
N ALA A 489 7.94 79.39 -0.39
CA ALA A 489 9.01 78.42 -0.30
C ALA A 489 10.25 78.96 0.39
N LYS A 490 10.86 78.17 1.29
CA LYS A 490 12.31 78.19 1.60
C LYS A 490 12.84 76.78 1.60
N THR A 491 13.75 76.62 0.69
CA THR A 491 14.71 75.49 0.57
C THR A 491 15.61 75.42 1.80
N GLY A 492 15.89 74.21 2.30
CA GLY A 492 16.90 74.02 3.31
C GLY A 492 17.12 72.58 3.79
N LYS A 493 18.09 71.96 3.12
CA LYS A 493 19.04 70.92 3.65
C LYS A 493 18.53 69.69 4.38
N SER A 494 18.78 68.58 3.73
CA SER A 494 18.98 67.20 4.23
C SER A 494 20.00 67.06 5.35
N THR A 495 19.70 66.27 6.37
CA THR A 495 20.71 65.57 7.20
C THR A 495 20.17 64.18 7.57
N PRO A 496 21.03 63.16 7.67
CA PRO A 496 20.65 61.78 7.54
C PRO A 496 20.22 61.11 8.84
N ILE A 497 19.37 60.10 8.70
CA ILE A 497 18.90 59.24 9.76
C ILE A 497 20.03 58.25 10.09
N VAL A 498 20.44 58.23 11.36
CA VAL A 498 21.36 57.22 11.95
C VAL A 498 20.56 55.95 12.24
N GLU A 499 21.04 54.90 11.67
CA GLU A 499 20.70 53.51 11.92
C GLU A 499 21.21 53.14 13.34
N GLN A 500 20.35 52.64 14.24
CA GLN A 500 20.77 51.96 15.44
C GLN A 500 20.39 50.50 15.38
N THR A 501 21.36 49.69 15.06
CA THR A 501 21.47 48.29 15.38
C THR A 501 21.48 48.13 16.90
N THR A 502 20.66 47.23 17.42
CA THR A 502 20.94 46.57 18.72
C THR A 502 21.02 45.08 18.51
N THR A 503 22.22 44.63 18.74
CA THR A 503 22.66 43.24 18.90
C THR A 503 22.02 42.61 20.15
N ASP A 504 21.79 41.30 19.94
CA ASP A 504 21.78 40.15 20.84
C ASP A 504 22.07 40.37 22.34
N ASP A 505 21.33 39.67 23.19
CA ASP A 505 21.99 38.74 24.13
C ASP A 505 21.02 37.67 24.67
N ASP A 506 21.61 36.55 24.87
CA ASP A 506 21.21 35.22 25.28
C ASP A 506 20.40 35.09 26.58
N GLY A 507 19.73 33.92 26.71
CA GLY A 507 19.71 33.17 27.97
C GLY A 507 18.34 32.75 28.49
N ASP A 508 17.97 31.52 28.23
CA ASP A 508 17.60 30.31 28.99
C ASP A 508 16.55 29.47 28.28
#